data_2f3407b7d90b237e24df35e66e6b8564
#
_entry.id   2f3407b7d90b237e24df35e66e6b8564
#
_cell.length_a   1.000
_cell.length_b   1.000
_cell.length_c   1.000
_cell.angle_alpha   90.00
_cell.angle_beta   90.00
_cell.angle_gamma   90.00
#
_symmetry.space_group_name_H-M   'P 1'
#
loop_
_entity.id
_entity.type
_entity.pdbx_description
1 polymer ?
#
loop_
_entity_poly.entity_id
_entity_poly.type
_entity_poly.pdbx_seq_one_letter_code
_entity_poly.pdbx_strand_id
1 'polypeptide(L)'
;MKDSVITFLKNHLDFRCYPVTWVAILNFFLIIPCLLWLPERFGYENGLLENLQIIALGIGACFAVKSKGDRKFFYFAFMVISILFLREINCGRTIFFPVPGVENTFYGWKEIKYGWLAHPIFGAYIAYVVFYFLYNKVYLTLWKLIKNVKFPVWNVILMILGMCVGMYAEKALDNMVLEELTELLFYVSLSGIVYLYGFNKNFLLKTEEFDN
;
A
#
# COMPACT_ATOMS: atom_id res chain seq x y z
N MET A 1 29.33 4.88 -23.53
CA MET A 1 27.97 5.25 -23.15
C MET A 1 27.07 4.03 -22.85
N LYS A 2 27.03 3.00 -23.69
CA LYS A 2 26.24 1.77 -23.48
C LYS A 2 26.64 1.01 -22.21
N ASP A 3 27.93 0.84 -21.96
CA ASP A 3 28.45 0.11 -20.79
C ASP A 3 28.20 0.86 -19.47
N SER A 4 28.22 2.19 -19.50
CA SER A 4 27.93 3.02 -18.32
C SER A 4 26.46 2.90 -17.91
N VAL A 5 25.52 2.85 -18.87
CA VAL A 5 24.08 2.67 -18.59
C VAL A 5 23.79 1.28 -18.05
N ILE A 6 24.42 0.24 -18.63
CA ILE A 6 24.24 -1.16 -18.17
C ILE A 6 24.79 -1.31 -16.74
N THR A 7 25.92 -0.72 -16.44
CA THR A 7 26.51 -0.75 -15.10
C THR A 7 25.64 -0.03 -14.09
N PHE A 8 25.08 1.14 -14.47
CA PHE A 8 24.13 1.88 -13.63
C PHE A 8 22.89 1.03 -13.32
N LEU A 9 22.26 0.44 -14.35
CA LEU A 9 21.07 -0.39 -14.17
C LEU A 9 21.34 -1.60 -13.27
N LYS A 10 22.47 -2.31 -13.46
CA LYS A 10 22.86 -3.45 -12.62
C LYS A 10 23.08 -3.07 -11.16
N ASN A 11 23.55 -1.85 -10.91
CA ASN A 11 23.83 -1.39 -9.55
C ASN A 11 22.58 -0.88 -8.82
N HIS A 12 21.56 -0.38 -9.55
CA HIS A 12 20.38 0.25 -8.95
C HIS A 12 19.11 -0.60 -9.05
N LEU A 13 19.04 -1.59 -9.94
CA LEU A 13 17.86 -2.42 -10.10
C LEU A 13 18.11 -3.82 -9.56
N ASP A 14 17.16 -4.33 -8.77
CA ASP A 14 17.16 -5.71 -8.31
C ASP A 14 15.99 -6.48 -8.94
N PHE A 15 16.31 -7.40 -9.84
CA PHE A 15 15.34 -8.26 -10.52
C PHE A 15 15.14 -9.60 -9.82
N ARG A 16 15.73 -9.81 -8.63
CA ARG A 16 15.56 -11.06 -7.88
C ARG A 16 14.16 -11.13 -7.30
N CYS A 17 13.59 -12.34 -7.36
CA CYS A 17 12.32 -12.62 -6.72
C CYS A 17 12.55 -13.10 -5.29
N TYR A 18 12.07 -12.33 -4.34
CA TYR A 18 12.07 -12.67 -2.92
C TYR A 18 10.76 -13.39 -2.53
N PRO A 19 10.66 -14.05 -1.37
CA PRO A 19 9.41 -14.68 -0.95
C PRO A 19 8.20 -13.74 -1.00
N VAL A 20 8.34 -12.49 -0.56
CA VAL A 20 7.28 -11.47 -0.64
C VAL A 20 6.95 -11.07 -2.08
N THR A 21 7.92 -11.12 -2.98
CA THR A 21 7.71 -10.88 -4.42
C THR A 21 6.89 -12.00 -5.03
N TRP A 22 7.14 -13.26 -4.66
CA TRP A 22 6.34 -14.39 -5.12
C TRP A 22 4.88 -14.31 -4.67
N VAL A 23 4.61 -13.80 -3.46
CA VAL A 23 3.24 -13.55 -3.00
C VAL A 23 2.54 -12.54 -3.90
N ALA A 24 3.21 -11.44 -4.26
CA ALA A 24 2.65 -10.45 -5.17
C ALA A 24 2.45 -10.99 -6.59
N ILE A 25 3.39 -11.78 -7.12
CA ILE A 25 3.28 -12.45 -8.42
C ILE A 25 2.11 -13.44 -8.42
N LEU A 26 1.97 -14.25 -7.36
CA LEU A 26 0.83 -15.17 -7.23
C LEU A 26 -0.50 -14.41 -7.23
N ASN A 27 -0.59 -13.34 -6.45
CA ASN A 27 -1.78 -12.48 -6.45
C ASN A 27 -2.10 -11.96 -7.85
N PHE A 28 -1.10 -11.47 -8.59
CA PHE A 28 -1.26 -10.99 -9.97
C PHE A 28 -1.85 -12.08 -10.89
N PHE A 29 -1.32 -13.30 -10.85
CA PHE A 29 -1.84 -14.39 -11.67
C PHE A 29 -3.22 -14.87 -11.24
N LEU A 30 -3.61 -14.67 -9.98
CA LEU A 30 -4.94 -15.00 -9.49
C LEU A 30 -6.02 -14.00 -9.91
N ILE A 31 -5.67 -12.80 -10.38
CA ILE A 31 -6.66 -11.80 -10.81
C ILE A 31 -7.60 -12.36 -11.87
N ILE A 32 -7.06 -12.96 -12.95
CA ILE A 32 -7.87 -13.47 -14.06
C ILE A 32 -8.82 -14.59 -13.61
N PRO A 33 -8.36 -15.69 -12.97
CA PRO A 33 -9.28 -16.73 -12.53
C PRO A 33 -10.28 -16.24 -11.49
N CYS A 34 -9.87 -15.35 -10.57
CA CYS A 34 -10.79 -14.79 -9.60
C CYS A 34 -11.86 -13.92 -10.29
N LEU A 35 -11.49 -13.08 -11.24
CA LEU A 35 -12.43 -12.27 -12.00
C LEU A 35 -13.47 -13.10 -12.77
N LEU A 36 -13.08 -14.29 -13.26
CA LEU A 36 -13.97 -15.17 -14.00
C LEU A 36 -14.91 -15.99 -13.12
N TRP A 37 -14.53 -16.29 -11.89
CA TRP A 37 -15.25 -17.25 -11.03
C TRP A 37 -15.83 -16.65 -9.76
N LEU A 38 -15.34 -15.50 -9.30
CA LEU A 38 -15.90 -14.89 -8.10
C LEU A 38 -17.23 -14.17 -8.40
N PRO A 39 -18.27 -14.40 -7.60
CA PRO A 39 -19.48 -13.60 -7.62
C PRO A 39 -19.21 -12.12 -7.26
N GLU A 40 -19.98 -11.20 -7.83
CA GLU A 40 -19.87 -9.75 -7.56
C GLU A 40 -19.84 -9.39 -6.08
N ARG A 41 -20.59 -10.12 -5.24
CA ARG A 41 -20.63 -9.87 -3.79
C ARG A 41 -19.27 -9.92 -3.08
N PHE A 42 -18.25 -10.52 -3.70
CA PHE A 42 -16.90 -10.55 -3.13
C PHE A 42 -16.17 -9.21 -3.30
N GLY A 43 -16.60 -8.37 -4.24
CA GLY A 43 -16.13 -6.99 -4.43
C GLY A 43 -16.96 -5.94 -3.68
N TYR A 44 -17.95 -6.34 -2.87
CA TYR A 44 -18.72 -5.41 -2.07
C TYR A 44 -17.90 -4.85 -0.91
N GLU A 45 -18.24 -3.63 -0.46
CA GLU A 45 -17.70 -3.06 0.78
C GLU A 45 -17.90 -4.05 1.96
N ASN A 46 -16.89 -4.25 2.77
CA ASN A 46 -16.82 -5.28 3.82
C ASN A 46 -16.82 -6.73 3.28
N GLY A 47 -16.63 -6.90 1.97
CA GLY A 47 -16.51 -8.19 1.31
C GLY A 47 -15.21 -8.92 1.63
N LEU A 48 -15.03 -10.10 1.01
CA LEU A 48 -13.83 -10.90 1.23
C LEU A 48 -12.57 -10.19 0.75
N LEU A 49 -12.63 -9.53 -0.42
CA LEU A 49 -11.47 -8.90 -1.04
C LEU A 49 -10.99 -7.69 -0.23
N GLU A 50 -11.91 -6.82 0.21
CA GLU A 50 -11.58 -5.69 1.10
C GLU A 50 -10.98 -6.18 2.43
N ASN A 51 -11.53 -7.24 3.03
CA ASN A 51 -10.94 -7.82 4.24
C ASN A 51 -9.51 -8.34 4.01
N LEU A 52 -9.20 -8.92 2.86
CA LEU A 52 -7.84 -9.33 2.50
C LEU A 52 -6.91 -8.12 2.32
N GLN A 53 -7.40 -7.00 1.79
CA GLN A 53 -6.65 -5.74 1.69
C GLN A 53 -6.32 -5.18 3.08
N ILE A 54 -7.31 -5.16 3.99
CA ILE A 54 -7.13 -4.76 5.38
C ILE A 54 -6.05 -5.61 6.07
N ILE A 55 -6.07 -6.93 5.86
CA ILE A 55 -5.04 -7.84 6.37
C ILE A 55 -3.67 -7.52 5.76
N ALA A 56 -3.58 -7.32 4.45
CA ALA A 56 -2.33 -6.99 3.77
C ALA A 56 -1.73 -5.68 4.29
N LEU A 57 -2.55 -4.64 4.49
CA LEU A 57 -2.15 -3.37 5.09
C LEU A 57 -1.73 -3.54 6.55
N GLY A 58 -2.46 -4.34 7.34
CA GLY A 58 -2.11 -4.66 8.73
C GLY A 58 -0.74 -5.34 8.84
N ILE A 59 -0.44 -6.29 7.94
CA ILE A 59 0.88 -6.94 7.84
C ILE A 59 1.95 -5.90 7.45
N GLY A 60 1.68 -5.04 6.48
CA GLY A 60 2.58 -3.96 6.08
C GLY A 60 2.88 -2.98 7.23
N ALA A 61 1.87 -2.62 8.02
CA ALA A 61 2.02 -1.79 9.21
C ALA A 61 2.91 -2.49 10.26
N CYS A 62 2.71 -3.79 10.50
CA CYS A 62 3.57 -4.58 11.39
C CYS A 62 5.03 -4.61 10.91
N PHE A 63 5.25 -4.74 9.60
CA PHE A 63 6.60 -4.66 9.03
C PHE A 63 7.22 -3.29 9.24
N ALA A 64 6.47 -2.21 9.03
CA ALA A 64 6.98 -0.86 9.27
C ALA A 64 7.39 -0.65 10.74
N VAL A 65 6.56 -1.05 11.69
CA VAL A 65 6.84 -0.90 13.14
C VAL A 65 8.04 -1.73 13.60
N LYS A 66 8.19 -2.96 13.07
CA LYS A 66 9.26 -3.90 13.47
C LYS A 66 10.53 -3.77 12.60
N SER A 67 10.58 -2.82 11.69
CA SER A 67 11.71 -2.66 10.77
C SER A 67 13.03 -2.40 11.50
N LYS A 68 14.13 -2.82 10.87
CA LYS A 68 15.51 -2.58 11.32
C LYS A 68 16.17 -1.39 10.60
N GLY A 69 15.44 -0.73 9.71
CA GLY A 69 15.91 0.41 8.94
C GLY A 69 15.76 1.76 9.68
N ASP A 70 15.89 2.85 8.94
CA ASP A 70 15.73 4.21 9.48
C ASP A 70 14.38 4.40 10.17
N ARG A 71 14.41 4.68 11.46
CA ARG A 71 13.20 4.74 12.30
C ARG A 71 12.24 5.85 11.85
N LYS A 72 12.74 7.00 11.40
CA LYS A 72 11.90 8.12 10.97
C LYS A 72 11.19 7.77 9.67
N PHE A 73 11.90 7.14 8.74
CA PHE A 73 11.33 6.67 7.48
C PHE A 73 10.26 5.61 7.69
N PHE A 74 10.51 4.60 8.53
CA PHE A 74 9.55 3.53 8.76
C PHE A 74 8.34 3.97 9.61
N TYR A 75 8.51 4.94 10.48
CA TYR A 75 7.36 5.56 11.15
C TYR A 75 6.50 6.35 10.15
N PHE A 76 7.11 7.06 9.20
CA PHE A 76 6.37 7.68 8.10
C PHE A 76 5.65 6.62 7.24
N ALA A 77 6.31 5.52 6.86
CA ALA A 77 5.69 4.42 6.12
C ALA A 77 4.49 3.82 6.88
N PHE A 78 4.62 3.62 8.19
CA PHE A 78 3.51 3.20 9.05
C PHE A 78 2.32 4.16 8.99
N MET A 79 2.58 5.47 9.08
CA MET A 79 1.50 6.47 8.99
C MET A 79 0.82 6.48 7.62
N VAL A 80 1.57 6.33 6.53
CA VAL A 80 1.01 6.22 5.17
C VAL A 80 0.14 4.97 5.04
N ILE A 81 0.61 3.81 5.51
CA ILE A 81 -0.18 2.57 5.53
C ILE A 81 -1.45 2.75 6.38
N SER A 82 -1.37 3.46 7.50
CA SER A 82 -2.54 3.75 8.34
C SER A 82 -3.57 4.65 7.62
N ILE A 83 -3.13 5.58 6.77
CA ILE A 83 -4.04 6.37 5.92
C ILE A 83 -4.77 5.45 4.94
N LEU A 84 -4.04 4.54 4.27
CA LEU A 84 -4.64 3.58 3.34
C LEU A 84 -5.62 2.65 4.07
N PHE A 85 -5.24 2.14 5.23
CA PHE A 85 -6.11 1.32 6.07
C PHE A 85 -7.40 2.05 6.46
N LEU A 86 -7.30 3.31 6.91
CA LEU A 86 -8.48 4.14 7.25
C LEU A 86 -9.35 4.43 6.02
N ARG A 87 -8.74 4.55 4.83
CA ARG A 87 -9.46 4.70 3.57
C ARG A 87 -10.33 3.46 3.30
N GLU A 88 -9.74 2.27 3.37
CA GLU A 88 -10.44 1.00 3.10
C GLU A 88 -11.64 0.80 4.02
N ILE A 89 -11.46 0.96 5.30
CA ILE A 89 -12.60 0.86 6.25
C ILE A 89 -13.49 2.11 6.25
N ASN A 90 -13.30 3.03 5.30
CA ASN A 90 -14.02 4.29 5.19
C ASN A 90 -14.12 4.99 6.56
N CYS A 91 -12.98 5.15 7.25
CA CYS A 91 -12.87 5.64 8.63
C CYS A 91 -13.79 4.90 9.63
N GLY A 92 -14.05 3.62 9.40
CA GLY A 92 -14.88 2.76 10.23
C GLY A 92 -16.38 2.76 9.85
N ARG A 93 -16.80 3.52 8.84
CA ARG A 93 -18.20 3.60 8.42
C ARG A 93 -18.74 2.25 7.96
N THR A 94 -17.98 1.55 7.13
CA THR A 94 -18.36 0.25 6.55
C THR A 94 -18.46 -0.85 7.61
N ILE A 95 -17.74 -0.73 8.71
CA ILE A 95 -17.74 -1.72 9.81
C ILE A 95 -18.85 -1.46 10.80
N PHE A 96 -19.06 -0.19 11.21
CA PHE A 96 -19.89 0.14 12.37
C PHE A 96 -21.30 0.62 12.01
N PHE A 97 -21.57 0.99 10.74
CA PHE A 97 -22.82 1.64 10.36
C PHE A 97 -23.48 1.02 9.12
N PRO A 98 -23.63 -0.33 9.02
CA PRO A 98 -24.39 -0.95 7.94
C PRO A 98 -25.91 -0.62 8.09
N VAL A 99 -26.60 -0.48 6.96
CA VAL A 99 -28.07 -0.36 6.95
C VAL A 99 -28.70 -1.71 7.10
N PRO A 100 -29.52 -1.95 8.14
CA PRO A 100 -30.12 -3.26 8.38
C PRO A 100 -31.02 -3.72 7.23
N GLY A 101 -30.80 -4.95 6.74
CA GLY A 101 -31.65 -5.57 5.71
C GLY A 101 -31.35 -5.15 4.26
N VAL A 102 -30.34 -4.31 4.03
CA VAL A 102 -29.91 -3.93 2.68
C VAL A 102 -28.43 -4.26 2.52
N GLU A 103 -28.12 -5.16 1.58
CA GLU A 103 -26.73 -5.53 1.30
C GLU A 103 -25.94 -4.35 0.71
N ASN A 104 -24.66 -4.28 1.02
CA ASN A 104 -23.70 -3.27 0.51
C ASN A 104 -24.18 -1.82 0.66
N THR A 105 -24.93 -1.51 1.73
CA THR A 105 -25.46 -0.17 1.99
C THR A 105 -25.10 0.26 3.40
N PHE A 106 -24.60 1.49 3.53
CA PHE A 106 -24.11 2.05 4.79
C PHE A 106 -24.71 3.44 5.01
N TYR A 107 -24.97 3.79 6.28
CA TYR A 107 -25.44 5.12 6.62
C TYR A 107 -24.47 6.19 6.14
N GLY A 108 -25.01 7.28 5.58
CA GLY A 108 -24.23 8.44 5.19
C GLY A 108 -23.62 9.16 6.40
N TRP A 109 -22.49 9.85 6.21
CA TRP A 109 -21.84 10.60 7.30
C TRP A 109 -22.77 11.63 7.98
N LYS A 110 -23.75 12.17 7.25
CA LYS A 110 -24.76 13.12 7.78
C LYS A 110 -25.79 12.46 8.67
N GLU A 111 -26.00 11.16 8.53
CA GLU A 111 -26.98 10.36 9.29
C GLU A 111 -26.38 9.80 10.59
N ILE A 112 -25.05 9.76 10.64
CA ILE A 112 -24.32 9.24 11.80
C ILE A 112 -24.08 10.37 12.81
N LYS A 113 -24.40 10.10 14.10
CA LYS A 113 -24.12 11.05 15.18
C LYS A 113 -22.61 11.36 15.23
N TYR A 114 -22.27 12.64 15.12
CA TYR A 114 -20.89 13.16 15.00
C TYR A 114 -20.15 12.73 13.70
N GLY A 115 -20.83 12.18 12.69
CA GLY A 115 -20.22 11.77 11.42
C GLY A 115 -19.52 12.91 10.67
N TRP A 116 -19.96 14.14 10.87
CA TRP A 116 -19.32 15.34 10.32
C TRP A 116 -17.86 15.55 10.77
N LEU A 117 -17.44 14.93 11.89
CA LEU A 117 -16.06 15.00 12.38
C LEU A 117 -15.10 14.07 11.62
N ALA A 118 -15.61 13.05 10.92
CA ALA A 118 -14.75 12.05 10.27
C ALA A 118 -13.79 12.68 9.25
N HIS A 119 -14.31 13.48 8.32
CA HIS A 119 -13.49 14.13 7.31
C HIS A 119 -12.48 15.15 7.87
N PRO A 120 -12.84 16.07 8.80
CA PRO A 120 -11.88 16.96 9.44
C PRO A 120 -10.78 16.21 10.20
N ILE A 121 -11.11 15.16 10.96
CA ILE A 121 -10.12 14.36 11.70
C ILE A 121 -9.18 13.65 10.73
N PHE A 122 -9.72 13.02 9.68
CA PHE A 122 -8.90 12.36 8.66
C PHE A 122 -8.01 13.37 7.92
N GLY A 123 -8.55 14.54 7.56
CA GLY A 123 -7.78 15.63 6.97
C GLY A 123 -6.67 16.14 7.89
N ALA A 124 -6.94 16.31 9.18
CA ALA A 124 -5.93 16.69 10.16
C ALA A 124 -4.83 15.62 10.29
N TYR A 125 -5.19 14.34 10.24
CA TYR A 125 -4.20 13.25 10.25
C TYR A 125 -3.32 13.29 8.99
N ILE A 126 -3.88 13.48 7.80
CA ILE A 126 -3.09 13.65 6.57
C ILE A 126 -2.14 14.85 6.70
N ALA A 127 -2.63 16.00 7.17
CA ALA A 127 -1.82 17.19 7.38
C ALA A 127 -0.66 16.92 8.36
N TYR A 128 -0.92 16.17 9.45
CA TYR A 128 0.13 15.75 10.38
C TYR A 128 1.19 14.87 9.70
N VAL A 129 0.78 13.91 8.85
CA VAL A 129 1.73 13.04 8.11
C VAL A 129 2.60 13.85 7.16
N VAL A 130 2.02 14.83 6.45
CA VAL A 130 2.78 15.75 5.59
C VAL A 130 3.74 16.61 6.43
N PHE A 131 3.29 17.15 7.55
CA PHE A 131 4.14 17.90 8.47
C PHE A 131 5.29 17.03 8.98
N TYR A 132 5.03 15.80 9.42
CA TYR A 132 6.04 14.85 9.86
C TYR A 132 7.10 14.59 8.78
N PHE A 133 6.66 14.36 7.53
CA PHE A 133 7.53 14.14 6.37
C PHE A 133 8.50 15.30 6.15
N LEU A 134 7.99 16.53 6.21
CA LEU A 134 8.79 17.73 6.02
C LEU A 134 9.69 18.02 7.23
N TYR A 135 9.15 17.99 8.45
CA TYR A 135 9.86 18.31 9.68
C TYR A 135 11.03 17.36 9.96
N ASN A 136 10.82 16.06 9.77
CA ASN A 136 11.85 15.05 9.96
C ASN A 136 12.74 14.85 8.73
N LYS A 137 12.55 15.65 7.68
CA LYS A 137 13.31 15.59 6.42
C LYS A 137 13.31 14.18 5.78
N VAL A 138 12.20 13.45 5.92
CA VAL A 138 12.07 12.07 5.41
C VAL A 138 12.32 12.00 3.90
N TYR A 139 12.06 13.09 3.17
CA TYR A 139 12.37 13.22 1.74
C TYR A 139 13.87 13.05 1.44
N LEU A 140 14.77 13.44 2.36
CA LEU A 140 16.22 13.21 2.19
C LEU A 140 16.55 11.72 2.32
N THR A 141 15.91 11.00 3.26
CA THR A 141 16.06 9.56 3.39
C THR A 141 15.54 8.85 2.13
N LEU A 142 14.38 9.25 1.62
CA LEU A 142 13.86 8.76 0.33
C LEU A 142 14.86 8.99 -0.82
N TRP A 143 15.44 10.18 -0.90
CA TRP A 143 16.43 10.50 -1.92
C TRP A 143 17.69 9.65 -1.80
N LYS A 144 18.17 9.41 -0.57
CA LYS A 144 19.28 8.49 -0.30
C LYS A 144 18.94 7.05 -0.70
N LEU A 145 17.72 6.58 -0.39
CA LEU A 145 17.22 5.26 -0.81
C LEU A 145 17.26 5.10 -2.34
N ILE A 146 16.74 6.08 -3.06
CA ILE A 146 16.72 6.06 -4.54
C ILE A 146 18.14 6.05 -5.12
N LYS A 147 19.08 6.78 -4.52
CA LYS A 147 20.47 6.87 -5.02
C LYS A 147 21.36 5.69 -4.65
N ASN A 148 21.23 5.17 -3.42
CA ASN A 148 22.24 4.31 -2.83
C ASN A 148 21.76 2.86 -2.63
N VAL A 149 20.45 2.62 -2.72
CA VAL A 149 19.86 1.30 -2.48
C VAL A 149 19.24 0.75 -3.75
N LYS A 150 19.35 -0.57 -3.92
CA LYS A 150 18.72 -1.25 -5.04
C LYS A 150 17.21 -1.17 -4.97
N PHE A 151 16.59 -1.06 -6.14
CA PHE A 151 15.15 -0.93 -6.30
C PHE A 151 14.52 -2.29 -6.60
N PRO A 152 13.55 -2.79 -5.80
CA PRO A 152 12.93 -4.09 -6.00
C PRO A 152 11.95 -4.03 -7.17
N VAL A 153 12.45 -4.23 -8.38
CA VAL A 153 11.76 -3.94 -9.65
C VAL A 153 10.39 -4.60 -9.73
N TRP A 154 10.30 -5.89 -9.42
CA TRP A 154 9.04 -6.63 -9.56
C TRP A 154 7.96 -6.12 -8.60
N ASN A 155 8.28 -5.90 -7.34
CA ASN A 155 7.29 -5.38 -6.39
C ASN A 155 6.79 -3.99 -6.78
N VAL A 156 7.67 -3.14 -7.32
CA VAL A 156 7.27 -1.79 -7.75
C VAL A 156 6.44 -1.83 -9.03
N ILE A 157 6.80 -2.65 -10.01
CA ILE A 157 6.00 -2.82 -11.23
C ILE A 157 4.60 -3.33 -10.86
N LEU A 158 4.49 -4.37 -10.02
CA LEU A 158 3.22 -4.93 -9.59
C LEU A 158 2.39 -3.92 -8.79
N MET A 159 3.03 -3.12 -7.94
CA MET A 159 2.38 -2.03 -7.21
C MET A 159 1.79 -1.00 -8.16
N ILE A 160 2.56 -0.53 -9.15
CA ILE A 160 2.09 0.45 -10.14
C ILE A 160 0.97 -0.13 -11.01
N LEU A 161 1.11 -1.38 -11.44
CA LEU A 161 0.07 -2.07 -12.21
C LEU A 161 -1.23 -2.18 -11.40
N GLY A 162 -1.15 -2.61 -10.14
CA GLY A 162 -2.31 -2.69 -9.25
C GLY A 162 -3.02 -1.35 -9.15
N MET A 163 -2.29 -0.28 -8.89
CA MET A 163 -2.84 1.07 -8.78
C MET A 163 -3.48 1.55 -10.10
N CYS A 164 -2.79 1.41 -11.23
CA CYS A 164 -3.28 1.91 -12.51
C CYS A 164 -4.51 1.13 -13.00
N VAL A 165 -4.49 -0.20 -12.87
CA VAL A 165 -5.62 -1.04 -13.29
C VAL A 165 -6.81 -0.87 -12.36
N GLY A 166 -6.59 -0.73 -11.04
CA GLY A 166 -7.65 -0.43 -10.07
C GLY A 166 -8.37 0.88 -10.39
N MET A 167 -7.62 1.96 -10.59
CA MET A 167 -8.20 3.25 -11.00
C MET A 167 -8.97 3.17 -12.33
N TYR A 168 -8.52 2.34 -13.26
CA TYR A 168 -9.21 2.13 -14.54
C TYR A 168 -10.49 1.30 -14.35
N ALA A 169 -10.42 0.24 -13.52
CA ALA A 169 -11.56 -0.60 -13.19
C ALA A 169 -12.69 0.20 -12.53
N GLU A 170 -12.36 1.05 -11.55
CA GLU A 170 -13.28 1.97 -10.88
C GLU A 170 -13.93 2.95 -11.86
N LYS A 171 -13.11 3.68 -12.63
CA LYS A 171 -13.61 4.86 -13.38
C LYS A 171 -14.14 4.55 -14.77
N ALA A 172 -13.67 3.47 -15.42
CA ALA A 172 -13.98 3.19 -16.83
C ALA A 172 -14.78 1.90 -17.01
N LEU A 173 -14.61 0.90 -16.17
CA LEU A 173 -15.26 -0.40 -16.31
C LEU A 173 -16.41 -0.61 -15.34
N ASP A 174 -16.48 0.16 -14.25
CA ASP A 174 -17.46 -0.01 -13.14
C ASP A 174 -17.50 -1.46 -12.64
N ASN A 175 -16.32 -2.08 -12.51
CA ASN A 175 -16.15 -3.48 -12.14
C ASN A 175 -15.50 -3.61 -10.76
N MET A 176 -16.33 -3.72 -9.73
CA MET A 176 -15.91 -3.79 -8.33
C MET A 176 -14.94 -4.95 -8.05
N VAL A 177 -15.16 -6.14 -8.62
CA VAL A 177 -14.29 -7.29 -8.36
C VAL A 177 -12.89 -7.07 -8.92
N LEU A 178 -12.78 -6.48 -10.13
CA LEU A 178 -11.48 -6.16 -10.72
C LEU A 178 -10.77 -5.06 -9.95
N GLU A 179 -11.50 -4.03 -9.53
CA GLU A 179 -10.99 -2.95 -8.67
C GLU A 179 -10.37 -3.54 -7.40
N GLU A 180 -11.14 -4.30 -6.62
CA GLU A 180 -10.70 -4.89 -5.36
C GLU A 180 -9.52 -5.85 -5.51
N LEU A 181 -9.50 -6.69 -6.55
CA LEU A 181 -8.39 -7.59 -6.84
C LEU A 181 -7.09 -6.85 -7.16
N THR A 182 -7.19 -5.74 -7.89
CA THR A 182 -6.02 -4.95 -8.28
C THR A 182 -5.55 -4.02 -7.16
N GLU A 183 -6.44 -3.52 -6.32
CA GLU A 183 -6.08 -2.84 -5.07
C GLU A 183 -5.39 -3.80 -4.09
N LEU A 184 -5.86 -5.04 -3.97
CA LEU A 184 -5.17 -6.07 -3.19
C LEU A 184 -3.75 -6.30 -3.72
N LEU A 185 -3.55 -6.35 -5.04
CA LEU A 185 -2.21 -6.44 -5.64
C LEU A 185 -1.33 -5.24 -5.26
N PHE A 186 -1.89 -4.04 -5.28
CA PHE A 186 -1.20 -2.82 -4.85
C PHE A 186 -0.74 -2.94 -3.39
N TYR A 187 -1.61 -3.33 -2.45
CA TYR A 187 -1.28 -3.40 -1.03
C TYR A 187 -0.32 -4.53 -0.68
N VAL A 188 -0.47 -5.69 -1.29
CA VAL A 188 0.47 -6.81 -1.13
C VAL A 188 1.87 -6.41 -1.62
N SER A 189 1.95 -5.75 -2.77
CA SER A 189 3.22 -5.29 -3.34
C SER A 189 3.86 -4.19 -2.49
N LEU A 190 3.08 -3.23 -1.99
CA LEU A 190 3.52 -2.17 -1.08
C LEU A 190 4.06 -2.76 0.23
N SER A 191 3.33 -3.68 0.85
CA SER A 191 3.74 -4.37 2.08
C SER A 191 5.02 -5.18 1.85
N GLY A 192 5.18 -5.79 0.66
CA GLY A 192 6.40 -6.46 0.23
C GLY A 192 7.59 -5.50 0.11
N ILE A 193 7.39 -4.29 -0.42
CA ILE A 193 8.44 -3.25 -0.48
C ILE A 193 8.86 -2.84 0.93
N VAL A 194 7.89 -2.58 1.82
CA VAL A 194 8.18 -2.23 3.23
C VAL A 194 8.97 -3.34 3.92
N TYR A 195 8.62 -4.61 3.69
CA TYR A 195 9.36 -5.75 4.21
C TYR A 195 10.81 -5.77 3.68
N LEU A 196 11.01 -5.62 2.37
CA LEU A 196 12.34 -5.67 1.76
C LEU A 196 13.25 -4.58 2.34
N TYR A 197 12.79 -3.34 2.39
CA TYR A 197 13.55 -2.22 2.95
C TYR A 197 13.71 -2.29 4.47
N GLY A 198 12.83 -3.01 5.18
CA GLY A 198 12.88 -3.12 6.64
C GLY A 198 13.72 -4.27 7.17
N PHE A 199 13.86 -5.35 6.41
CA PHE A 199 14.44 -6.61 6.93
C PHE A 199 15.50 -7.25 6.05
N ASN A 200 15.51 -6.98 4.74
CA ASN A 200 16.45 -7.62 3.84
C ASN A 200 17.76 -6.82 3.79
N LYS A 201 18.86 -7.47 4.15
CA LYS A 201 20.21 -6.87 4.20
C LYS A 201 20.64 -6.19 2.89
N ASN A 202 20.10 -6.61 1.75
CA ASN A 202 20.43 -6.01 0.45
C ASN A 202 19.77 -4.64 0.23
N PHE A 203 18.77 -4.30 1.02
CA PHE A 203 17.98 -3.07 0.92
C PHE A 203 18.11 -2.19 2.17
N LEU A 204 18.74 -2.66 3.24
CA LEU A 204 18.99 -1.84 4.42
C LEU A 204 20.01 -0.75 4.08
N LEU A 205 19.66 0.48 4.33
CA LEU A 205 20.62 1.57 4.42
C LEU A 205 21.55 1.28 5.61
N LYS A 206 22.85 1.28 5.40
CA LYS A 206 23.82 1.21 6.50
C LYS A 206 23.70 2.48 7.31
N THR A 207 23.46 2.34 8.61
CA THR A 207 23.27 3.47 9.55
C THR A 207 24.46 4.42 9.60
N GLU A 208 25.68 3.95 9.24
CA GLU A 208 26.91 4.70 9.22
C GLU A 208 26.98 5.80 8.14
N GLU A 209 26.06 5.80 7.15
CA GLU A 209 26.01 6.84 6.10
C GLU A 209 25.11 8.03 6.47
N PHE A 210 24.50 8.04 7.68
CA PHE A 210 23.58 9.10 8.09
C PHE A 210 24.22 10.21 8.95
N ASP A 211 25.41 9.98 9.50
CA ASP A 211 26.09 10.91 10.42
C ASP A 211 27.11 11.86 9.74
N ASN A 212 27.14 11.93 8.39
CA ASN A 212 27.98 12.84 7.62
C ASN A 212 27.16 13.81 6.78
#